data_cb4eb61cc8342608111f245623579724
#
_entry.id   cb4eb61cc8342608111f245623579724
#
_cell.length_a   1.000
_cell.length_b   1.000
_cell.length_c   1.000
_cell.angle_alpha   90.00
_cell.angle_beta   90.00
_cell.angle_gamma   90.00
#
_symmetry.space_group_name_H-M   'P 1'
#
loop_
_entity.id
_entity.type
_entity.pdbx_description
1 polymer ?
#
loop_
_entity_poly.entity_id
_entity_poly.type
_entity_poly.pdbx_seq_one_letter_code
_entity_poly.pdbx_strand_id
1 'polypeptide(L)'
;MKQLFLIFALLYGLNIHASDIYVALGQSISDAVRQAREMVRKGEAVSVTIRLEPGIHRITEAITLRPEDSGLTIEGNGAIISGGVSVNVWKTQGQLYVADIPDFNGRPVDFRQLWVNQEKAIRANNVNENWENMPRILTYDKQNRILWIPKAAAEKVLKKNSLKSPYLEMVLHEMWCTSNLRIKSLDVQGDSVAVRFHDPEAKLQFEHPWPSPMTPDTGHPSPFYLTNSRALVDWPGEWYHDIQTHKLYYFPRDREGVGREAFAAVYPVIPTLFEIVGTPDRPVRDITFKGVTFSHTTWMRPSEKGHVPLQAGMYLTEAYKLRPQIDRPNNHKLDNQGWLGRADAAVEVRYAKNVNFDGCRFEHLGGSGLDYVIGCQGGTVTHSTFKDIAMNGFVCGSFSPEGLETHLPYAPTDFREVCTKQEVSNCEFSNVSNEDWGCVAICAGYVSGINIEHNTIHDVSYTGISLGWGWNRDLVCMKDNKVHANLIYNYAQHMYDCAGIYTLGNQPGTVISENVVRDIAKPSYVHDPNHWFYLYTDEGSSNITLQDNWTPSEKFLKNANGPGNVWENNGPQVNEQIKNNAGIRK
;
A
#
# COMPACT_ATOMS: atom_id res chain seq x y z
N MET A 1 -70.11 -30.79 -23.84
CA MET A 1 -68.89 -31.59 -23.75
C MET A 1 -67.70 -30.65 -23.83
N LYS A 2 -67.15 -30.31 -22.66
CA LYS A 2 -65.92 -29.49 -22.56
C LYS A 2 -64.77 -30.44 -22.27
N GLN A 3 -63.84 -30.59 -23.20
CA GLN A 3 -62.63 -31.37 -23.01
C GLN A 3 -61.63 -30.51 -22.19
N LEU A 4 -61.27 -31.00 -21.03
CA LEU A 4 -60.22 -30.46 -20.19
C LEU A 4 -58.87 -31.00 -20.69
N PHE A 5 -57.99 -30.15 -21.26
CA PHE A 5 -56.61 -30.51 -21.54
C PHE A 5 -55.80 -30.31 -20.25
N LEU A 6 -55.37 -31.40 -19.63
CA LEU A 6 -54.39 -31.40 -18.52
C LEU A 6 -53.00 -31.32 -19.14
N ILE A 7 -52.34 -30.17 -19.01
CA ILE A 7 -50.91 -30.01 -19.33
C ILE A 7 -50.12 -30.51 -18.14
N PHE A 8 -49.53 -31.69 -18.21
CA PHE A 8 -48.49 -32.15 -17.32
C PHE A 8 -47.18 -31.39 -17.63
N ALA A 9 -46.90 -30.34 -16.88
CA ALA A 9 -45.55 -29.76 -16.83
C ALA A 9 -44.66 -30.71 -16.01
N LEU A 10 -43.79 -31.44 -16.68
CA LEU A 10 -42.68 -32.14 -16.07
C LEU A 10 -41.73 -31.09 -15.51
N LEU A 11 -41.86 -30.78 -14.25
CA LEU A 11 -40.83 -30.12 -13.47
C LEU A 11 -39.67 -31.12 -13.28
N TYR A 12 -38.72 -31.09 -14.18
CA TYR A 12 -37.37 -31.59 -13.84
C TYR A 12 -36.83 -30.66 -12.76
N GLY A 13 -36.92 -31.08 -11.53
CA GLY A 13 -36.21 -30.45 -10.41
C GLY A 13 -34.71 -30.56 -10.69
N LEU A 14 -34.16 -29.53 -11.31
CA LEU A 14 -32.71 -29.33 -11.26
C LEU A 14 -32.36 -29.21 -9.75
N ASN A 15 -31.80 -30.27 -9.18
CA ASN A 15 -31.14 -30.20 -7.89
C ASN A 15 -29.93 -29.28 -8.07
N ILE A 16 -30.14 -28.01 -7.79
CA ILE A 16 -29.11 -26.99 -7.85
C ILE A 16 -28.26 -27.21 -6.61
N HIS A 17 -27.08 -27.83 -6.77
CA HIS A 17 -26.16 -28.12 -5.68
C HIS A 17 -25.04 -27.10 -5.64
N ALA A 18 -24.72 -26.61 -4.44
CA ALA A 18 -23.40 -26.06 -4.14
C ALA A 18 -22.40 -27.22 -4.14
N SER A 19 -21.20 -27.00 -4.70
CA SER A 19 -20.17 -28.03 -4.79
C SER A 19 -18.89 -27.58 -4.12
N ASP A 20 -18.18 -28.51 -3.50
CA ASP A 20 -16.87 -28.28 -2.88
C ASP A 20 -15.74 -28.87 -3.75
N ILE A 21 -14.66 -28.12 -3.88
CA ILE A 21 -13.39 -28.59 -4.44
C ILE A 21 -12.33 -28.49 -3.34
N TYR A 22 -11.71 -29.59 -3.00
CA TYR A 22 -10.63 -29.61 -2.01
C TYR A 22 -9.28 -29.52 -2.70
N VAL A 23 -8.41 -28.60 -2.22
CA VAL A 23 -7.06 -28.37 -2.74
C VAL A 23 -6.06 -28.71 -1.63
N ALA A 24 -5.38 -29.83 -1.79
CA ALA A 24 -4.31 -30.26 -0.90
C ALA A 24 -3.01 -29.47 -1.12
N LEU A 25 -2.10 -29.53 -0.14
CA LEU A 25 -0.77 -28.92 -0.30
C LEU A 25 -0.05 -29.46 -1.54
N GLY A 26 0.51 -28.54 -2.33
CA GLY A 26 1.16 -28.86 -3.60
C GLY A 26 0.25 -29.00 -4.81
N GLN A 27 -1.07 -28.96 -4.62
CA GLN A 27 -2.02 -28.85 -5.74
C GLN A 27 -2.21 -27.39 -6.18
N SER A 28 -2.59 -27.21 -7.44
CA SER A 28 -2.77 -25.90 -8.06
C SER A 28 -4.13 -25.29 -7.73
N ILE A 29 -4.15 -24.13 -7.08
CA ILE A 29 -5.38 -23.34 -6.87
C ILE A 29 -5.94 -22.86 -8.23
N SER A 30 -5.09 -22.50 -9.20
CA SER A 30 -5.51 -22.11 -10.55
C SER A 30 -6.27 -23.22 -11.27
N ASP A 31 -5.87 -24.48 -11.06
CA ASP A 31 -6.58 -25.64 -11.62
C ASP A 31 -7.94 -25.83 -10.97
N ALA A 32 -8.04 -25.64 -9.65
CA ALA A 32 -9.31 -25.69 -8.94
C ALA A 32 -10.27 -24.58 -9.39
N VAL A 33 -9.78 -23.36 -9.62
CA VAL A 33 -10.57 -22.26 -10.19
C VAL A 33 -11.08 -22.64 -11.58
N ARG A 34 -10.22 -23.24 -12.41
CA ARG A 34 -10.60 -23.71 -13.76
C ARG A 34 -11.66 -24.81 -13.69
N GLN A 35 -11.51 -25.75 -12.77
CA GLN A 35 -12.50 -26.82 -12.53
C GLN A 35 -13.84 -26.24 -12.06
N ALA A 36 -13.84 -25.30 -11.10
CA ALA A 36 -15.05 -24.61 -10.63
C ALA A 36 -15.80 -23.93 -11.78
N ARG A 37 -15.09 -23.19 -12.64
CA ARG A 37 -15.64 -22.55 -13.84
C ARG A 37 -16.31 -23.56 -14.78
N GLU A 38 -15.69 -24.71 -15.02
CA GLU A 38 -16.24 -25.76 -15.87
C GLU A 38 -17.50 -26.39 -15.27
N MET A 39 -17.55 -26.62 -13.96
CA MET A 39 -18.74 -27.14 -13.26
C MET A 39 -19.93 -26.20 -13.41
N VAL A 40 -19.71 -24.89 -13.20
CA VAL A 40 -20.75 -23.87 -13.37
C VAL A 40 -21.19 -23.79 -14.85
N ARG A 41 -20.24 -23.78 -15.78
CA ARG A 41 -20.55 -23.73 -17.23
C ARG A 41 -21.38 -24.92 -17.72
N LYS A 42 -21.14 -26.11 -17.18
CA LYS A 42 -21.90 -27.33 -17.51
C LYS A 42 -23.23 -27.45 -16.78
N GLY A 43 -23.52 -26.54 -15.83
CA GLY A 43 -24.71 -26.64 -14.99
C GLY A 43 -24.64 -27.73 -13.92
N GLU A 44 -23.45 -28.23 -13.62
CA GLU A 44 -23.19 -29.22 -12.56
C GLU A 44 -23.25 -28.58 -11.16
N ALA A 45 -23.00 -27.27 -11.06
CA ALA A 45 -23.11 -26.47 -9.85
C ALA A 45 -23.60 -25.06 -10.17
N VAL A 46 -24.23 -24.38 -9.21
CA VAL A 46 -24.57 -22.94 -9.28
C VAL A 46 -23.59 -22.08 -8.51
N SER A 47 -22.95 -22.65 -7.48
CA SER A 47 -21.86 -22.03 -6.74
C SER A 47 -20.85 -23.10 -6.36
N VAL A 48 -19.58 -22.69 -6.28
CA VAL A 48 -18.50 -23.60 -5.92
C VAL A 48 -17.72 -22.98 -4.78
N THR A 49 -17.39 -23.83 -3.79
CA THR A 49 -16.45 -23.47 -2.71
C THR A 49 -15.14 -24.25 -2.90
N ILE A 50 -14.04 -23.52 -3.06
CA ILE A 50 -12.69 -24.09 -3.04
C ILE A 50 -12.21 -24.07 -1.59
N ARG A 51 -11.96 -25.25 -1.03
CA ARG A 51 -11.45 -25.44 0.34
C ARG A 51 -9.99 -25.78 0.30
N LEU A 52 -9.17 -24.89 0.85
CA LEU A 52 -7.72 -25.08 0.91
C LEU A 52 -7.36 -25.88 2.16
N GLU A 53 -6.45 -26.87 2.00
CA GLU A 53 -5.83 -27.54 3.14
C GLU A 53 -5.00 -26.52 3.96
N PRO A 54 -5.03 -26.57 5.32
CA PRO A 54 -4.16 -25.73 6.14
C PRO A 54 -2.68 -25.88 5.80
N GLY A 55 -1.96 -24.77 5.69
CA GLY A 55 -0.54 -24.76 5.35
C GLY A 55 -0.22 -23.79 4.20
N ILE A 56 0.98 -23.92 3.62
CA ILE A 56 1.48 -22.96 2.63
C ILE A 56 1.23 -23.46 1.20
N HIS A 57 0.35 -22.76 0.50
CA HIS A 57 0.10 -22.90 -0.93
C HIS A 57 0.95 -21.88 -1.69
N ARG A 58 2.04 -22.35 -2.30
CA ARG A 58 2.94 -21.48 -3.09
C ARG A 58 2.42 -21.30 -4.50
N ILE A 59 2.39 -20.06 -4.94
CA ILE A 59 2.05 -19.67 -6.31
C ILE A 59 3.19 -18.83 -6.89
N THR A 60 3.41 -18.97 -8.18
CA THR A 60 4.49 -18.29 -8.92
C THR A 60 3.98 -17.33 -9.99
N GLU A 61 2.68 -17.23 -10.09
CA GLU A 61 1.96 -16.30 -10.96
C GLU A 61 0.62 -15.92 -10.31
N ALA A 62 0.10 -14.76 -10.63
CA ALA A 62 -1.18 -14.30 -10.11
C ALA A 62 -2.35 -15.17 -10.60
N ILE A 63 -3.30 -15.44 -9.72
CA ILE A 63 -4.54 -16.14 -10.04
C ILE A 63 -5.57 -15.12 -10.51
N THR A 64 -5.99 -15.21 -11.78
CA THR A 64 -6.96 -14.28 -12.36
C THR A 64 -8.38 -14.85 -12.26
N LEU A 65 -9.26 -14.15 -11.54
CA LEU A 65 -10.70 -14.39 -11.52
C LEU A 65 -11.41 -13.46 -12.53
N ARG A 66 -12.32 -14.01 -13.30
CA ARG A 66 -13.03 -13.34 -14.40
C ARG A 66 -14.54 -13.42 -14.19
N PRO A 67 -15.37 -12.76 -15.00
CA PRO A 67 -16.83 -12.82 -14.89
C PRO A 67 -17.40 -14.26 -14.88
N GLU A 68 -16.70 -15.20 -15.51
CA GLU A 68 -17.07 -16.63 -15.53
C GLU A 68 -16.86 -17.33 -14.18
N ASP A 69 -16.13 -16.73 -13.26
CA ASP A 69 -15.87 -17.25 -11.91
C ASP A 69 -16.83 -16.68 -10.85
N SER A 70 -17.82 -15.90 -11.28
CA SER A 70 -18.81 -15.29 -10.38
C SER A 70 -19.52 -16.35 -9.52
N GLY A 71 -19.71 -16.03 -8.23
CA GLY A 71 -20.29 -16.96 -7.25
C GLY A 71 -19.26 -17.89 -6.57
N LEU A 72 -17.95 -17.69 -6.82
CA LEU A 72 -16.89 -18.51 -6.22
C LEU A 72 -16.60 -18.10 -4.78
N THR A 73 -16.50 -19.08 -3.90
CA THR A 73 -15.97 -18.92 -2.54
C THR A 73 -14.62 -19.64 -2.41
N ILE A 74 -13.63 -19.01 -1.78
CA ILE A 74 -12.34 -19.62 -1.41
C ILE A 74 -12.19 -19.58 0.11
N GLU A 75 -12.15 -20.75 0.74
CA GLU A 75 -12.02 -20.90 2.19
C GLU A 75 -10.61 -21.40 2.56
N GLY A 76 -9.93 -20.64 3.41
CA GLY A 76 -8.55 -20.91 3.80
C GLY A 76 -8.40 -21.82 5.02
N ASN A 77 -9.16 -21.58 6.09
CA ASN A 77 -9.08 -22.37 7.35
C ASN A 77 -7.64 -22.59 7.86
N GLY A 78 -6.80 -21.56 7.82
CA GLY A 78 -5.37 -21.63 8.15
C GLY A 78 -4.44 -21.86 6.95
N ALA A 79 -4.96 -21.80 5.73
CA ALA A 79 -4.15 -21.80 4.52
C ALA A 79 -3.49 -20.44 4.27
N ILE A 80 -2.23 -20.47 3.83
CA ILE A 80 -1.43 -19.32 3.45
C ILE A 80 -1.17 -19.40 1.94
N ILE A 81 -1.71 -18.47 1.18
CA ILE A 81 -1.38 -18.32 -0.25
C ILE A 81 -0.17 -17.40 -0.34
N SER A 82 0.95 -17.94 -0.80
CA SER A 82 2.26 -17.30 -0.74
C SER A 82 2.89 -17.17 -2.11
N GLY A 83 3.31 -15.94 -2.47
CA GLY A 83 4.19 -15.66 -3.63
C GLY A 83 5.68 -15.80 -3.33
N GLY A 84 6.03 -16.45 -2.21
CA GLY A 84 7.39 -16.55 -1.73
C GLY A 84 8.09 -17.87 -2.06
N VAL A 85 9.41 -17.80 -2.18
CA VAL A 85 10.31 -18.93 -2.35
C VAL A 85 11.17 -19.09 -1.10
N SER A 86 11.26 -20.32 -0.58
CA SER A 86 12.06 -20.61 0.60
C SER A 86 13.55 -20.75 0.27
N VAL A 87 14.40 -20.20 1.12
CA VAL A 87 15.86 -20.39 1.09
C VAL A 87 16.23 -21.42 2.15
N ASN A 88 16.64 -22.61 1.71
CA ASN A 88 16.82 -23.75 2.60
C ASN A 88 18.30 -24.11 2.86
N VAL A 89 19.23 -23.61 2.04
CA VAL A 89 20.65 -23.99 2.13
C VAL A 89 21.51 -22.76 2.36
N TRP A 90 22.14 -22.72 3.51
CA TRP A 90 23.00 -21.62 3.93
C TRP A 90 24.40 -22.09 4.27
N LYS A 91 25.40 -21.27 3.97
CA LYS A 91 26.80 -21.45 4.32
C LYS A 91 27.23 -20.31 5.21
N THR A 92 28.04 -20.58 6.22
CA THR A 92 28.62 -19.53 7.06
C THR A 92 29.87 -18.94 6.37
N GLN A 93 29.95 -17.62 6.29
CA GLN A 93 31.10 -16.88 5.79
C GLN A 93 31.44 -15.73 6.75
N GLY A 94 32.37 -15.96 7.69
CA GLY A 94 32.64 -15.05 8.80
C GLY A 94 31.39 -14.94 9.70
N GLN A 95 30.88 -13.72 9.86
CA GLN A 95 29.67 -13.45 10.64
C GLN A 95 28.37 -13.58 9.82
N LEU A 96 28.48 -13.83 8.52
CA LEU A 96 27.34 -13.82 7.62
C LEU A 96 26.89 -15.23 7.24
N TYR A 97 25.62 -15.36 6.97
CA TYR A 97 25.06 -16.49 6.27
C TYR A 97 24.92 -16.14 4.79
N VAL A 98 25.32 -17.07 3.92
CA VAL A 98 25.31 -16.90 2.47
C VAL A 98 24.54 -18.05 1.83
N ALA A 99 23.59 -17.71 0.99
CA ALA A 99 22.83 -18.67 0.21
C ALA A 99 22.94 -18.39 -1.29
N ASP A 100 22.78 -19.45 -2.08
CA ASP A 100 22.62 -19.35 -3.53
C ASP A 100 21.16 -19.10 -3.87
N ILE A 101 20.88 -18.09 -4.68
CA ILE A 101 19.53 -17.78 -5.18
C ILE A 101 19.48 -18.22 -6.64
N PRO A 102 18.75 -19.28 -6.97
CA PRO A 102 18.65 -19.76 -8.34
C PRO A 102 17.85 -18.79 -9.21
N ASP A 103 18.04 -18.90 -10.53
CA ASP A 103 17.18 -18.22 -11.49
C ASP A 103 15.72 -18.61 -11.31
N PHE A 104 14.85 -17.64 -11.45
CA PHE A 104 13.41 -17.83 -11.47
C PHE A 104 12.90 -17.66 -12.92
N ASN A 105 12.21 -18.67 -13.45
CA ASN A 105 11.76 -18.70 -14.84
C ASN A 105 12.89 -18.41 -15.86
N GLY A 106 14.10 -18.92 -15.59
CA GLY A 106 15.27 -18.82 -16.46
C GLY A 106 15.92 -17.42 -16.49
N ARG A 107 15.64 -16.58 -15.51
CA ARG A 107 16.25 -15.24 -15.35
C ARG A 107 16.70 -15.02 -13.91
N PRO A 108 17.78 -14.25 -13.70
CA PRO A 108 18.14 -13.80 -12.36
C PRO A 108 16.94 -13.12 -11.69
N VAL A 109 16.62 -13.55 -10.47
CA VAL A 109 15.54 -12.97 -9.69
C VAL A 109 16.06 -11.76 -8.92
N ASP A 110 15.28 -10.69 -8.90
CA ASP A 110 15.44 -9.59 -7.95
C ASP A 110 14.25 -9.55 -7.00
N PHE A 111 14.49 -9.12 -5.77
CA PHE A 111 13.48 -8.94 -4.75
C PHE A 111 13.89 -7.84 -3.77
N ARG A 112 12.91 -7.20 -3.16
CA ARG A 112 13.15 -6.09 -2.23
C ARG A 112 12.89 -6.46 -0.78
N GLN A 113 12.25 -7.58 -0.51
CA GLN A 113 11.87 -8.06 0.81
C GLN A 113 12.48 -9.43 1.08
N LEU A 114 12.81 -9.67 2.34
CA LEU A 114 13.20 -10.97 2.87
C LEU A 114 12.57 -11.13 4.26
N TRP A 115 11.97 -12.27 4.51
CA TRP A 115 11.49 -12.65 5.84
C TRP A 115 12.31 -13.81 6.37
N VAL A 116 12.79 -13.66 7.59
CA VAL A 116 13.55 -14.70 8.30
C VAL A 116 12.80 -15.04 9.57
N ASN A 117 12.41 -16.30 9.72
CA ASN A 117 11.61 -16.79 10.85
C ASN A 117 10.33 -15.97 11.07
N GLN A 118 9.62 -15.64 9.99
CA GLN A 118 8.39 -14.80 9.97
C GLN A 118 8.61 -13.33 10.39
N GLU A 119 9.85 -12.89 10.50
CA GLU A 119 10.17 -11.48 10.73
C GLU A 119 10.79 -10.87 9.49
N LYS A 120 10.37 -9.67 9.15
CA LYS A 120 10.98 -8.90 8.06
C LYS A 120 12.45 -8.65 8.38
N ALA A 121 13.31 -9.00 7.46
CA ALA A 121 14.73 -8.72 7.52
C ALA A 121 15.02 -7.30 6.99
N ILE A 122 16.07 -6.68 7.50
CA ILE A 122 16.44 -5.30 7.21
C ILE A 122 17.21 -5.28 5.88
N ARG A 123 16.71 -4.58 4.87
CA ARG A 123 17.50 -4.33 3.67
C ARG A 123 18.68 -3.43 4.05
N ALA A 124 19.92 -3.94 3.92
CA ALA A 124 21.12 -3.33 4.47
C ALA A 124 21.21 -1.83 4.17
N ASN A 125 21.44 -1.03 5.22
CA ASN A 125 21.47 0.42 5.13
C ASN A 125 22.56 1.03 6.02
N ASN A 126 22.86 2.31 5.81
CA ASN A 126 23.95 2.98 6.52
C ASN A 126 23.59 3.55 7.89
N VAL A 127 22.36 3.36 8.35
CA VAL A 127 21.86 3.89 9.65
C VAL A 127 21.44 2.78 10.62
N ASN A 128 21.40 1.52 10.17
CA ASN A 128 21.12 0.34 11.00
C ASN A 128 19.82 0.50 11.80
N GLU A 129 18.74 0.97 11.15
CA GLU A 129 17.44 1.33 11.75
C GLU A 129 17.49 2.39 12.87
N ASN A 130 18.63 3.00 13.09
CA ASN A 130 18.73 4.16 13.99
C ASN A 130 18.36 5.44 13.23
N TRP A 131 17.08 5.61 12.98
CA TRP A 131 16.52 6.69 12.15
C TRP A 131 16.84 8.08 12.65
N GLU A 132 17.03 8.27 13.96
CA GLU A 132 17.44 9.54 14.56
C GLU A 132 18.84 9.99 14.10
N ASN A 133 19.68 9.05 13.65
CA ASN A 133 21.02 9.31 13.15
C ASN A 133 21.09 9.44 11.61
N MET A 134 19.96 9.55 10.94
CA MET A 134 19.97 9.77 9.50
C MET A 134 20.77 11.02 9.13
N PRO A 135 21.75 10.92 8.21
CA PRO A 135 22.43 12.07 7.66
C PRO A 135 21.43 12.96 6.91
N ARG A 136 21.78 14.23 6.77
CA ARG A 136 20.97 15.23 6.07
C ARG A 136 21.66 15.69 4.80
N ILE A 137 20.86 16.06 3.79
CA ILE A 137 21.37 16.62 2.55
C ILE A 137 22.05 17.97 2.81
N LEU A 138 23.03 18.31 1.96
CA LEU A 138 23.72 19.59 2.00
C LEU A 138 23.13 20.62 1.03
N THR A 139 22.79 20.17 -0.18
CA THR A 139 22.25 21.04 -1.22
C THR A 139 21.46 20.20 -2.23
N TYR A 140 20.45 20.82 -2.82
CA TYR A 140 19.60 20.25 -3.88
C TYR A 140 19.65 21.13 -5.13
N ASP A 141 20.54 20.75 -6.07
CA ASP A 141 20.75 21.49 -7.31
C ASP A 141 19.81 20.96 -8.40
N LYS A 142 18.68 21.63 -8.56
CA LYS A 142 17.65 21.27 -9.55
C LYS A 142 18.18 21.42 -10.98
N GLN A 143 19.00 22.45 -11.26
CA GLN A 143 19.45 22.76 -12.61
C GLN A 143 20.37 21.67 -13.16
N ASN A 144 21.30 21.18 -12.33
CA ASN A 144 22.28 20.15 -12.72
C ASN A 144 21.83 18.74 -12.35
N ARG A 145 20.68 18.57 -11.71
CA ARG A 145 20.14 17.32 -11.16
C ARG A 145 21.17 16.61 -10.26
N ILE A 146 21.69 17.35 -9.28
CA ILE A 146 22.66 16.86 -8.29
C ILE A 146 22.09 17.06 -6.88
N LEU A 147 22.19 16.03 -6.07
CA LEU A 147 21.97 16.11 -4.65
C LEU A 147 23.32 15.98 -3.95
N TRP A 148 23.64 16.94 -3.07
CA TRP A 148 24.88 16.94 -2.32
C TRP A 148 24.67 16.38 -0.93
N ILE A 149 25.57 15.46 -0.51
CA ILE A 149 25.54 14.83 0.81
C ILE A 149 26.90 14.92 1.49
N PRO A 150 26.97 14.81 2.84
CA PRO A 150 28.22 14.70 3.57
C PRO A 150 28.98 13.43 3.13
N LYS A 151 30.28 13.54 2.90
CA LYS A 151 31.15 12.40 2.55
C LYS A 151 31.12 11.29 3.59
N ALA A 152 31.01 11.64 4.87
CA ALA A 152 30.90 10.68 5.96
C ALA A 152 29.70 9.73 5.81
N ALA A 153 28.59 10.21 5.26
CA ALA A 153 27.39 9.39 5.01
C ALA A 153 27.62 8.29 3.95
N ALA A 154 28.54 8.50 3.02
CA ALA A 154 28.86 7.56 1.94
C ALA A 154 30.16 6.75 2.18
N GLU A 155 30.84 6.92 3.30
CA GLU A 155 32.17 6.37 3.54
C GLU A 155 32.26 4.86 3.36
N LYS A 156 31.28 4.09 3.89
CA LYS A 156 31.26 2.63 3.76
C LYS A 156 31.16 2.19 2.29
N VAL A 157 30.31 2.84 1.49
CA VAL A 157 30.09 2.49 0.09
C VAL A 157 31.24 2.95 -0.82
N LEU A 158 31.86 4.08 -0.51
CA LEU A 158 33.03 4.59 -1.23
C LEU A 158 34.27 3.71 -1.03
N LYS A 159 34.57 3.28 0.19
CA LYS A 159 35.74 2.44 0.53
C LYS A 159 35.71 1.07 -0.18
N LYS A 160 34.56 0.47 -0.34
CA LYS A 160 34.40 -0.86 -0.94
C LYS A 160 34.11 -0.82 -2.44
N ASN A 161 34.21 0.36 -3.07
CA ASN A 161 33.89 0.54 -4.50
C ASN A 161 32.50 -0.02 -4.89
N SER A 162 31.53 0.19 -4.00
CA SER A 162 30.15 -0.32 -4.12
C SER A 162 29.37 0.31 -5.27
N LEU A 163 29.94 1.33 -5.96
CA LEU A 163 29.40 1.94 -7.17
C LEU A 163 29.27 0.97 -8.35
N LYS A 164 29.94 -0.18 -8.30
CA LYS A 164 29.75 -1.24 -9.29
C LYS A 164 28.43 -2.02 -9.08
N SER A 165 27.77 -1.81 -7.96
CA SER A 165 26.42 -2.33 -7.76
C SER A 165 25.44 -1.39 -8.48
N PRO A 166 24.74 -1.82 -9.53
CA PRO A 166 23.73 -1.00 -10.16
C PRO A 166 22.53 -0.73 -9.24
N TYR A 167 22.54 -1.29 -8.05
CA TYR A 167 21.43 -1.36 -7.11
C TYR A 167 21.62 -0.54 -5.83
N LEU A 168 22.72 0.23 -5.70
CA LEU A 168 22.83 1.19 -4.60
C LEU A 168 21.70 2.22 -4.72
N GLU A 169 20.96 2.42 -3.66
CA GLU A 169 19.81 3.31 -3.62
C GLU A 169 19.94 4.33 -2.48
N MET A 170 19.29 5.46 -2.67
CA MET A 170 19.04 6.45 -1.63
C MET A 170 17.54 6.48 -1.34
N VAL A 171 17.18 6.42 -0.07
CA VAL A 171 15.85 6.76 0.41
C VAL A 171 15.93 8.17 0.98
N LEU A 172 15.23 9.09 0.32
CA LEU A 172 15.21 10.51 0.65
C LEU A 172 13.89 10.85 1.31
N HIS A 173 13.95 11.31 2.56
CA HIS A 173 12.77 11.75 3.29
C HIS A 173 12.38 13.15 2.84
N GLU A 174 11.15 13.32 2.43
CA GLU A 174 10.57 14.60 2.02
C GLU A 174 9.45 15.01 2.98
N MET A 175 8.60 15.94 2.60
CA MET A 175 7.60 16.49 3.53
C MET A 175 6.63 15.41 4.04
N TRP A 176 5.90 14.76 3.15
CA TRP A 176 4.87 13.75 3.44
C TRP A 176 5.11 12.41 2.73
N CYS A 177 6.31 12.21 2.19
CA CYS A 177 6.65 10.98 1.49
C CYS A 177 8.14 10.67 1.55
N THR A 178 8.53 9.49 1.04
CA THR A 178 9.92 9.09 0.84
C THR A 178 10.16 8.72 -0.62
N SER A 179 11.18 9.31 -1.24
CA SER A 179 11.62 8.93 -2.59
C SER A 179 12.69 7.85 -2.53
N ASN A 180 12.56 6.80 -3.36
CA ASN A 180 13.57 5.76 -3.54
C ASN A 180 14.27 5.96 -4.88
N LEU A 181 15.54 6.34 -4.84
CA LEU A 181 16.30 6.80 -5.99
C LEU A 181 17.52 5.92 -6.22
N ARG A 182 17.65 5.33 -7.43
CA ARG A 182 18.80 4.50 -7.81
C ARG A 182 20.00 5.40 -8.10
N ILE A 183 21.11 5.19 -7.41
CA ILE A 183 22.31 6.00 -7.53
C ILE A 183 23.10 5.60 -8.79
N LYS A 184 23.32 6.57 -9.66
CA LYS A 184 24.11 6.43 -10.89
C LYS A 184 25.59 6.72 -10.67
N SER A 185 25.91 7.76 -9.87
CA SER A 185 27.29 8.10 -9.52
C SER A 185 27.39 8.80 -8.17
N LEU A 186 28.57 8.68 -7.55
CA LEU A 186 28.99 9.38 -6.34
C LEU A 186 30.35 10.05 -6.62
N ASP A 187 30.36 11.37 -6.78
CA ASP A 187 31.55 12.11 -7.13
C ASP A 187 32.04 12.91 -5.91
N VAL A 188 33.19 12.51 -5.32
CA VAL A 188 33.71 13.10 -4.11
C VAL A 188 34.36 14.45 -4.40
N GLN A 189 33.98 15.49 -3.68
CA GLN A 189 34.55 16.83 -3.72
C GLN A 189 34.75 17.34 -2.29
N GLY A 190 36.00 17.27 -1.82
CA GLY A 190 36.36 17.63 -0.45
C GLY A 190 35.60 16.76 0.57
N ASP A 191 34.81 17.39 1.44
CA ASP A 191 34.00 16.73 2.44
C ASP A 191 32.55 16.45 2.00
N SER A 192 32.26 16.69 0.72
CA SER A 192 30.95 16.47 0.12
C SER A 192 31.01 15.44 -0.99
N VAL A 193 29.84 14.86 -1.31
CA VAL A 193 29.66 13.95 -2.44
C VAL A 193 28.48 14.43 -3.28
N ALA A 194 28.73 14.60 -4.57
CA ALA A 194 27.70 14.85 -5.56
C ALA A 194 27.06 13.51 -5.94
N VAL A 195 25.77 13.37 -5.67
CA VAL A 195 24.97 12.19 -5.99
C VAL A 195 24.14 12.48 -7.23
N ARG A 196 24.25 11.60 -8.23
CA ARG A 196 23.39 11.59 -9.41
C ARG A 196 22.58 10.30 -9.46
N PHE A 197 21.36 10.39 -9.95
CA PHE A 197 20.44 9.26 -10.01
C PHE A 197 20.22 8.81 -11.46
N HIS A 198 19.65 7.63 -11.63
CA HIS A 198 19.20 7.14 -12.92
C HIS A 198 17.89 7.82 -13.35
N ASP A 199 17.62 7.83 -14.64
CA ASP A 199 16.29 8.15 -15.16
C ASP A 199 15.40 6.88 -15.17
N PRO A 200 14.10 7.00 -15.03
CA PRO A 200 13.30 8.23 -15.07
C PRO A 200 13.22 9.01 -13.74
N GLU A 201 13.60 8.39 -12.62
CA GLU A 201 13.42 8.99 -11.29
C GLU A 201 14.20 10.28 -11.08
N ALA A 202 15.40 10.43 -11.67
CA ALA A 202 16.16 11.67 -11.61
C ALA A 202 15.37 12.84 -12.22
N LYS A 203 14.78 12.61 -13.39
CA LYS A 203 13.94 13.62 -14.04
C LYS A 203 12.72 13.97 -13.18
N LEU A 204 12.01 12.98 -12.70
CA LEU A 204 10.82 13.18 -11.87
C LEU A 204 11.16 13.96 -10.60
N GLN A 205 12.17 13.53 -9.86
CA GLN A 205 12.59 14.12 -8.61
C GLN A 205 12.99 15.59 -8.73
N PHE A 206 13.77 15.94 -9.74
CA PHE A 206 14.29 17.30 -9.89
C PHE A 206 13.39 18.27 -10.67
N GLU A 207 12.48 17.77 -11.50
CA GLU A 207 11.59 18.62 -12.29
C GLU A 207 10.22 18.84 -11.62
N HIS A 208 9.72 17.86 -10.86
CA HIS A 208 8.45 18.03 -10.14
C HIS A 208 8.62 18.98 -8.94
N PRO A 209 7.74 19.98 -8.76
CA PRO A 209 7.92 20.96 -7.69
C PRO A 209 7.57 20.44 -6.28
N TRP A 210 6.61 19.52 -6.15
CA TRP A 210 6.10 19.00 -4.87
C TRP A 210 5.70 17.51 -4.95
N PRO A 211 6.03 16.70 -3.93
CA PRO A 211 6.90 17.01 -2.81
C PRO A 211 8.33 17.27 -3.24
N SER A 212 9.12 17.93 -2.40
CA SER A 212 10.50 18.31 -2.68
C SER A 212 11.33 18.22 -1.39
N PRO A 213 12.60 17.84 -1.46
CA PRO A 213 13.44 17.82 -0.27
C PRO A 213 13.62 19.22 0.29
N MET A 214 13.63 19.29 1.62
CA MET A 214 13.95 20.51 2.35
C MET A 214 15.45 20.72 2.35
N THR A 215 15.89 21.95 2.14
CA THR A 215 17.30 22.35 2.06
C THR A 215 17.74 23.10 3.32
N PRO A 216 19.06 23.28 3.59
CA PRO A 216 19.55 23.97 4.82
C PRO A 216 18.99 25.38 5.00
N ASP A 217 18.72 26.10 3.92
CA ASP A 217 18.13 27.45 3.94
C ASP A 217 16.66 27.46 4.43
N THR A 218 16.00 26.31 4.44
CA THR A 218 14.64 26.15 5.02
C THR A 218 14.65 25.76 6.51
N GLY A 219 15.83 25.61 7.12
CA GLY A 219 16.02 25.34 8.55
C GLY A 219 16.37 23.88 8.89
N HIS A 220 15.58 22.91 8.48
CA HIS A 220 15.80 21.49 8.75
C HIS A 220 15.90 20.70 7.44
N PRO A 221 17.11 20.47 6.91
CA PRO A 221 17.30 19.76 5.65
C PRO A 221 16.82 18.31 5.75
N SER A 222 16.32 17.79 4.65
CA SER A 222 15.79 16.44 4.53
C SER A 222 16.79 15.38 4.96
N PRO A 223 16.40 14.45 5.84
CA PRO A 223 17.20 13.29 6.15
C PRO A 223 17.14 12.26 5.02
N PHE A 224 18.16 11.40 4.96
CA PHE A 224 18.22 10.31 3.99
C PHE A 224 19.01 9.13 4.54
N TYR A 225 18.90 7.99 3.88
CA TYR A 225 19.82 6.89 4.09
C TYR A 225 20.18 6.22 2.75
N LEU A 226 21.33 5.55 2.74
CA LEU A 226 21.79 4.73 1.62
C LEU A 226 21.48 3.27 1.91
N THR A 227 21.01 2.53 0.92
CA THR A 227 20.59 1.14 1.10
C THR A 227 20.99 0.28 -0.09
N ASN A 228 20.87 -1.04 0.10
CA ASN A 228 21.08 -2.04 -0.93
C ASN A 228 22.52 -2.12 -1.43
N SER A 229 23.46 -2.27 -0.53
CA SER A 229 24.86 -2.55 -0.85
C SER A 229 25.45 -3.59 0.08
N ARG A 230 26.25 -4.50 -0.48
CA ARG A 230 27.03 -5.47 0.30
C ARG A 230 27.94 -4.82 1.36
N ALA A 231 28.36 -3.57 1.11
CA ALA A 231 29.19 -2.81 2.02
C ALA A 231 28.47 -2.39 3.31
N LEU A 232 27.16 -2.42 3.31
CA LEU A 232 26.29 -1.98 4.40
C LEU A 232 25.77 -3.15 5.26
N VAL A 233 26.06 -4.40 4.89
CA VAL A 233 25.66 -5.57 5.70
C VAL A 233 26.60 -5.70 6.88
N ASP A 234 26.31 -5.01 7.98
CA ASP A 234 27.16 -4.98 9.17
C ASP A 234 26.38 -4.94 10.50
N TRP A 235 25.04 -5.10 10.44
CA TRP A 235 24.15 -5.14 11.60
C TRP A 235 23.27 -6.39 11.61
N PRO A 236 22.95 -6.97 12.79
CA PRO A 236 22.09 -8.14 12.87
C PRO A 236 20.71 -7.92 12.26
N GLY A 237 20.27 -8.84 11.39
CA GLY A 237 19.02 -8.76 10.64
C GLY A 237 19.17 -8.16 9.25
N GLU A 238 20.31 -7.59 8.91
CA GLU A 238 20.54 -7.01 7.59
C GLU A 238 20.83 -8.05 6.51
N TRP A 239 20.35 -7.76 5.30
CA TRP A 239 20.58 -8.59 4.14
C TRP A 239 20.91 -7.77 2.89
N TYR A 240 21.57 -8.43 1.93
CA TYR A 240 21.86 -7.94 0.59
C TYR A 240 21.84 -9.09 -0.41
N HIS A 241 21.17 -8.91 -1.54
CA HIS A 241 21.18 -9.84 -2.65
C HIS A 241 22.04 -9.30 -3.78
N ASP A 242 23.12 -10.01 -4.12
CA ASP A 242 23.94 -9.76 -5.28
C ASP A 242 23.40 -10.56 -6.46
N ILE A 243 22.62 -9.87 -7.32
CA ILE A 243 21.96 -10.50 -8.47
C ILE A 243 22.99 -11.00 -9.49
N GLN A 244 24.17 -10.35 -9.60
CA GLN A 244 25.19 -10.74 -10.58
C GLN A 244 25.88 -12.06 -10.20
N THR A 245 26.07 -12.28 -8.91
CA THR A 245 26.70 -13.51 -8.39
C THR A 245 25.70 -14.52 -7.84
N HIS A 246 24.40 -14.21 -7.88
CA HIS A 246 23.31 -15.03 -7.35
C HIS A 246 23.49 -15.35 -5.86
N LYS A 247 24.06 -14.43 -5.07
CA LYS A 247 24.33 -14.63 -3.65
C LYS A 247 23.47 -13.75 -2.77
N LEU A 248 22.76 -14.37 -1.84
CA LEU A 248 22.08 -13.70 -0.76
C LEU A 248 22.98 -13.72 0.47
N TYR A 249 23.28 -12.54 1.02
CA TYR A 249 24.03 -12.35 2.25
C TYR A 249 23.09 -11.90 3.34
N TYR A 250 23.18 -12.54 4.50
CA TYR A 250 22.38 -12.21 5.66
C TYR A 250 23.25 -12.15 6.92
N PHE A 251 23.10 -11.11 7.72
CA PHE A 251 23.72 -11.02 9.05
C PHE A 251 22.70 -11.54 10.08
N PRO A 252 22.91 -12.72 10.67
CA PRO A 252 21.91 -13.30 11.56
C PRO A 252 21.77 -12.51 12.87
N ARG A 253 20.54 -12.46 13.38
CA ARG A 253 20.28 -11.99 14.74
C ARG A 253 20.76 -13.01 15.75
N ASP A 254 21.09 -12.59 16.99
CA ASP A 254 21.66 -13.46 18.04
C ASP A 254 20.83 -14.73 18.33
N ARG A 255 19.51 -14.65 18.15
CA ARG A 255 18.56 -15.75 18.35
C ARG A 255 18.46 -16.73 17.17
N GLU A 256 19.09 -16.41 16.06
CA GLU A 256 19.02 -17.18 14.81
C GLU A 256 20.30 -18.00 14.62
N GLY A 257 20.17 -19.25 14.26
CA GLY A 257 21.32 -20.13 14.01
C GLY A 257 21.06 -21.09 12.87
N VAL A 258 21.98 -21.15 11.89
CA VAL A 258 21.97 -22.20 10.86
C VAL A 258 22.18 -23.55 11.55
N GLY A 259 21.33 -24.52 11.24
CA GLY A 259 21.35 -25.85 11.87
C GLY A 259 20.41 -25.98 13.08
N ARG A 260 19.72 -24.92 13.50
CA ARG A 260 18.53 -25.04 14.33
C ARG A 260 17.33 -25.36 13.43
N GLU A 261 16.47 -26.26 13.86
CA GLU A 261 15.32 -26.75 13.09
C GLU A 261 14.35 -25.65 12.59
N ALA A 262 14.49 -24.40 13.07
CA ALA A 262 13.59 -23.30 12.82
C ALA A 262 14.15 -22.17 11.91
N PHE A 263 15.36 -22.29 11.31
CA PHE A 263 15.87 -21.23 10.44
C PHE A 263 15.24 -21.31 9.05
N ALA A 264 14.24 -20.48 8.80
CA ALA A 264 13.54 -20.39 7.54
C ALA A 264 13.63 -18.97 6.99
N ALA A 265 14.04 -18.82 5.74
CA ALA A 265 13.98 -17.54 5.03
C ALA A 265 13.11 -17.66 3.78
N VAL A 266 12.39 -16.59 3.46
CA VAL A 266 11.48 -16.52 2.30
C VAL A 266 11.70 -15.19 1.58
N TYR A 267 11.91 -15.23 0.27
CA TYR A 267 11.88 -14.05 -0.59
C TYR A 267 10.71 -14.12 -1.57
N PRO A 268 10.06 -13.00 -1.90
CA PRO A 268 8.92 -12.98 -2.82
C PRO A 268 9.38 -12.94 -4.29
N VAL A 269 8.58 -13.50 -5.19
CA VAL A 269 8.88 -13.53 -6.63
C VAL A 269 7.76 -12.95 -7.51
N ILE A 270 6.60 -12.63 -6.93
CA ILE A 270 5.47 -12.03 -7.65
C ILE A 270 4.91 -10.82 -6.88
N PRO A 271 4.40 -9.80 -7.58
CA PRO A 271 3.83 -8.61 -6.94
C PRO A 271 2.39 -8.83 -6.46
N THR A 272 1.62 -9.67 -7.16
CA THR A 272 0.18 -9.85 -6.94
C THR A 272 -0.17 -11.33 -6.86
N LEU A 273 -1.03 -11.69 -5.92
CA LEU A 273 -1.49 -13.08 -5.72
C LEU A 273 -2.81 -13.33 -6.45
N PHE A 274 -3.73 -12.36 -6.41
CA PHE A 274 -5.01 -12.44 -7.12
C PHE A 274 -5.31 -11.16 -7.89
N GLU A 275 -5.80 -11.36 -9.11
CA GLU A 275 -6.39 -10.32 -9.93
C GLU A 275 -7.86 -10.68 -10.20
N ILE A 276 -8.80 -9.83 -9.77
CA ILE A 276 -10.23 -9.99 -10.00
C ILE A 276 -10.64 -8.95 -11.04
N VAL A 277 -10.83 -9.39 -12.30
CA VAL A 277 -10.89 -8.48 -13.44
C VAL A 277 -12.18 -8.69 -14.25
N GLY A 278 -13.10 -7.75 -14.12
CA GLY A 278 -14.26 -7.61 -14.97
C GLY A 278 -14.15 -6.45 -15.96
N THR A 279 -15.28 -6.09 -16.53
CA THR A 279 -15.48 -4.88 -17.34
C THR A 279 -16.75 -4.16 -16.88
N PRO A 280 -16.98 -2.90 -17.26
CA PRO A 280 -18.24 -2.21 -16.92
C PRO A 280 -19.49 -2.98 -17.35
N ASP A 281 -19.45 -3.66 -18.51
CA ASP A 281 -20.57 -4.41 -19.06
C ASP A 281 -20.64 -5.86 -18.51
N ARG A 282 -19.50 -6.43 -18.11
CA ARG A 282 -19.39 -7.79 -17.57
C ARG A 282 -18.54 -7.79 -16.30
N PRO A 283 -19.05 -7.25 -15.18
CA PRO A 283 -18.32 -7.26 -13.91
C PRO A 283 -18.25 -8.69 -13.35
N VAL A 284 -17.16 -8.98 -12.63
CA VAL A 284 -17.08 -10.15 -11.73
C VAL A 284 -18.07 -9.95 -10.57
N ARG A 285 -18.72 -11.00 -10.09
CA ARG A 285 -19.76 -10.89 -9.06
C ARG A 285 -19.60 -11.94 -7.98
N ASP A 286 -19.96 -11.54 -6.76
CA ASP A 286 -20.20 -12.47 -5.65
C ASP A 286 -19.01 -13.42 -5.39
N ILE A 287 -17.80 -12.86 -5.32
CA ILE A 287 -16.58 -13.58 -4.92
C ILE A 287 -16.41 -13.42 -3.41
N THR A 288 -16.09 -14.51 -2.72
CA THR A 288 -15.85 -14.46 -1.28
C THR A 288 -14.55 -15.20 -0.92
N PHE A 289 -13.69 -14.54 -0.15
CA PHE A 289 -12.55 -15.15 0.53
C PHE A 289 -12.84 -15.22 2.02
N LYS A 290 -12.66 -16.41 2.63
CA LYS A 290 -12.88 -16.62 4.07
C LYS A 290 -11.65 -17.23 4.72
N GLY A 291 -11.12 -16.58 5.75
CA GLY A 291 -10.03 -17.12 6.56
C GLY A 291 -8.76 -17.46 5.77
N VAL A 292 -8.51 -16.75 4.67
CA VAL A 292 -7.31 -16.93 3.82
C VAL A 292 -6.23 -15.97 4.27
N THR A 293 -4.98 -16.44 4.36
CA THR A 293 -3.81 -15.59 4.52
C THR A 293 -3.16 -15.34 3.16
N PHE A 294 -2.99 -14.07 2.78
CA PHE A 294 -2.26 -13.61 1.60
C PHE A 294 -0.88 -13.13 2.04
N SER A 295 0.19 -13.69 1.48
CA SER A 295 1.54 -13.45 2.01
C SER A 295 2.64 -13.49 0.94
N HIS A 296 3.75 -12.80 1.24
CA HIS A 296 4.98 -12.79 0.47
C HIS A 296 4.82 -12.28 -0.97
N THR A 297 4.48 -11.01 -1.11
CA THR A 297 4.55 -10.28 -2.39
C THR A 297 5.75 -9.34 -2.41
N THR A 298 6.16 -8.90 -3.60
CA THR A 298 7.20 -7.90 -3.80
C THR A 298 6.67 -6.66 -4.50
N TRP A 299 7.44 -5.57 -4.43
CA TRP A 299 7.18 -4.37 -5.20
C TRP A 299 8.49 -3.87 -5.82
N MET A 300 8.66 -4.11 -7.11
CA MET A 300 9.95 -3.97 -7.79
C MET A 300 10.21 -2.60 -8.40
N ARG A 301 9.19 -1.72 -8.46
CA ARG A 301 9.34 -0.41 -9.08
C ARG A 301 10.57 0.39 -8.61
N PRO A 302 10.90 0.48 -7.30
CA PRO A 302 12.08 1.24 -6.89
C PRO A 302 13.39 0.69 -7.46
N SER A 303 13.53 -0.63 -7.62
CA SER A 303 14.69 -1.25 -8.24
C SER A 303 14.75 -1.08 -9.76
N GLU A 304 13.60 -0.94 -10.43
CA GLU A 304 13.50 -0.88 -11.88
C GLU A 304 13.49 0.54 -12.43
N LYS A 305 12.76 1.46 -11.79
CA LYS A 305 12.46 2.81 -12.29
C LYS A 305 12.58 3.91 -11.25
N GLY A 306 13.04 3.55 -10.03
CA GLY A 306 12.94 4.43 -8.88
C GLY A 306 11.48 4.68 -8.46
N HIS A 307 11.29 5.34 -7.35
CA HIS A 307 9.98 5.71 -6.83
C HIS A 307 10.02 7.16 -6.36
N VAL A 308 9.20 8.00 -6.98
CA VAL A 308 9.01 9.41 -6.60
C VAL A 308 7.52 9.58 -6.38
N PRO A 309 7.04 9.52 -5.13
CA PRO A 309 5.62 9.58 -4.82
C PRO A 309 5.10 11.02 -4.85
N LEU A 310 3.79 11.15 -5.11
CA LEU A 310 3.08 12.39 -4.90
C LEU A 310 2.45 12.41 -3.50
N GLN A 311 1.68 11.38 -3.16
CA GLN A 311 1.01 11.24 -1.86
C GLN A 311 0.48 9.81 -1.67
N ALA A 312 0.48 9.31 -0.43
CA ALA A 312 -0.10 8.02 -0.05
C ALA A 312 0.35 6.85 -0.95
N GLY A 313 1.62 6.84 -1.39
CA GLY A 313 2.18 5.82 -2.27
C GLY A 313 1.80 5.92 -3.74
N MET A 314 0.92 6.86 -4.12
CA MET A 314 0.68 7.17 -5.54
C MET A 314 1.89 7.90 -6.09
N TYR A 315 2.50 7.36 -7.16
CA TYR A 315 3.77 7.83 -7.66
C TYR A 315 3.65 8.54 -9.01
N LEU A 316 4.56 9.47 -9.26
CA LEU A 316 4.65 10.18 -10.52
C LEU A 316 5.15 9.26 -11.65
N THR A 317 4.46 9.28 -12.78
CA THR A 317 4.85 8.56 -13.99
C THR A 317 5.54 9.47 -14.99
N GLU A 318 5.22 10.77 -14.96
CA GLU A 318 5.79 11.78 -15.81
C GLU A 318 6.12 13.04 -15.02
N ALA A 319 7.23 13.66 -15.35
CA ALA A 319 7.53 15.00 -14.91
C ALA A 319 6.61 16.01 -15.63
N TYR A 320 6.63 17.22 -15.12
CA TYR A 320 5.89 18.37 -15.59
C TYR A 320 5.64 18.38 -17.12
N LYS A 321 4.37 18.47 -17.50
CA LYS A 321 3.91 18.78 -18.86
C LYS A 321 3.22 20.14 -18.86
N LEU A 322 3.51 20.98 -19.85
CA LEU A 322 2.74 22.20 -20.05
C LEU A 322 1.28 21.86 -20.30
N ARG A 323 0.41 22.36 -19.45
CA ARG A 323 -1.04 22.31 -19.70
C ARG A 323 -1.46 23.36 -20.70
N PRO A 324 -2.52 23.13 -21.47
CA PRO A 324 -3.33 24.21 -21.99
C PRO A 324 -3.76 25.11 -20.81
N GLN A 325 -3.64 26.41 -20.96
CA GLN A 325 -4.12 27.33 -19.93
C GLN A 325 -5.61 27.09 -19.69
N ILE A 326 -5.94 26.70 -18.46
CA ILE A 326 -7.31 26.59 -18.00
C ILE A 326 -7.55 27.84 -17.14
N ASP A 327 -8.50 28.65 -17.54
CA ASP A 327 -8.88 29.84 -16.78
C ASP A 327 -9.62 29.40 -15.51
N ARG A 328 -8.90 29.32 -14.40
CA ARG A 328 -9.42 28.93 -13.08
C ARG A 328 -8.87 29.84 -11.99
N PRO A 329 -9.65 30.09 -10.93
CA PRO A 329 -9.29 31.01 -9.83
C PRO A 329 -8.03 30.63 -9.03
N ASN A 330 -7.43 29.46 -9.21
CA ASN A 330 -6.24 28.99 -8.49
C ASN A 330 -5.15 28.48 -9.44
N ASN A 331 -4.81 29.25 -10.45
CA ASN A 331 -3.83 28.87 -11.48
C ASN A 331 -2.42 28.53 -10.95
N HIS A 332 -2.01 29.03 -9.77
CA HIS A 332 -0.71 28.72 -9.18
C HIS A 332 -0.54 27.23 -8.83
N LYS A 333 -1.64 26.46 -8.63
CA LYS A 333 -1.58 25.02 -8.43
C LYS A 333 -1.35 24.24 -9.72
N LEU A 334 -1.39 24.88 -10.87
CA LEU A 334 -1.08 24.26 -12.15
C LEU A 334 0.41 23.97 -12.30
N ASP A 335 1.26 24.55 -11.45
CA ASP A 335 2.71 24.32 -11.47
C ASP A 335 3.08 22.93 -10.93
N ASN A 336 2.18 22.27 -10.19
CA ASN A 336 2.37 20.95 -9.58
C ASN A 336 1.63 19.84 -10.32
N GLN A 337 1.68 19.84 -11.62
CA GLN A 337 1.00 18.81 -12.43
C GLN A 337 1.59 17.42 -12.22
N GLY A 338 0.73 16.41 -12.14
CA GLY A 338 1.17 15.03 -11.99
C GLY A 338 0.28 14.04 -12.73
N TRP A 339 0.91 13.09 -13.36
CA TRP A 339 0.28 11.86 -13.86
C TRP A 339 0.75 10.74 -12.98
N LEU A 340 -0.21 9.95 -12.47
CA LEU A 340 0.07 9.01 -11.40
C LEU A 340 0.02 7.57 -11.86
N GLY A 341 0.86 6.75 -11.24
CA GLY A 341 0.72 5.32 -11.12
C GLY A 341 0.42 4.94 -9.68
N ARG A 342 -0.02 3.72 -9.50
CA ARG A 342 -0.26 3.13 -8.18
C ARG A 342 0.56 1.86 -8.03
N ALA A 343 0.91 1.52 -6.80
CA ALA A 343 1.64 0.29 -6.51
C ALA A 343 0.75 -0.93 -6.68
N ASP A 344 1.39 -2.07 -6.99
CA ASP A 344 0.73 -3.37 -6.99
C ASP A 344 0.19 -3.70 -5.59
N ALA A 345 -0.88 -4.49 -5.53
CA ALA A 345 -1.42 -5.02 -4.29
C ALA A 345 -1.42 -6.56 -4.30
N ALA A 346 -1.41 -7.17 -3.12
CA ALA A 346 -1.50 -8.62 -3.03
C ALA A 346 -2.80 -9.15 -3.66
N VAL A 347 -3.89 -8.37 -3.58
CA VAL A 347 -5.14 -8.64 -4.29
C VAL A 347 -5.63 -7.35 -4.96
N GLU A 348 -5.85 -7.40 -6.27
CA GLU A 348 -6.40 -6.29 -7.04
C GLU A 348 -7.79 -6.63 -7.57
N VAL A 349 -8.72 -5.66 -7.48
CA VAL A 349 -10.10 -5.81 -7.90
C VAL A 349 -10.49 -4.69 -8.87
N ARG A 350 -10.97 -5.05 -10.05
CA ARG A 350 -11.39 -4.12 -11.10
C ARG A 350 -12.75 -4.52 -11.67
N TYR A 351 -13.69 -3.58 -11.75
CA TYR A 351 -15.03 -3.79 -12.28
C TYR A 351 -15.69 -5.05 -11.72
N ALA A 352 -15.94 -5.03 -10.41
CA ALA A 352 -16.52 -6.16 -9.71
C ALA A 352 -17.63 -5.72 -8.75
N LYS A 353 -18.52 -6.64 -8.40
CA LYS A 353 -19.62 -6.42 -7.45
C LYS A 353 -19.61 -7.50 -6.38
N ASN A 354 -19.78 -7.08 -5.12
CA ASN A 354 -19.84 -7.98 -3.95
C ASN A 354 -18.60 -8.90 -3.88
N VAL A 355 -17.41 -8.33 -3.94
CA VAL A 355 -16.17 -9.06 -3.65
C VAL A 355 -15.87 -8.89 -2.17
N ASN A 356 -15.83 -9.99 -1.42
CA ASN A 356 -15.85 -9.97 0.04
C ASN A 356 -14.64 -10.72 0.62
N PHE A 357 -14.11 -10.16 1.71
CA PHE A 357 -13.03 -10.76 2.51
C PHE A 357 -13.47 -10.81 3.96
N ASP A 358 -13.65 -12.01 4.51
CA ASP A 358 -14.08 -12.22 5.90
C ASP A 358 -13.05 -13.06 6.66
N GLY A 359 -12.53 -12.52 7.77
CA GLY A 359 -11.54 -13.18 8.61
C GLY A 359 -10.21 -13.46 7.89
N CYS A 360 -9.88 -12.68 6.86
CA CYS A 360 -8.66 -12.83 6.07
C CYS A 360 -7.46 -12.13 6.73
N ARG A 361 -6.26 -12.55 6.33
CA ARG A 361 -5.01 -11.92 6.76
C ARG A 361 -4.20 -11.48 5.55
N PHE A 362 -3.75 -10.25 5.56
CA PHE A 362 -2.83 -9.66 4.59
C PHE A 362 -1.55 -9.37 5.35
N GLU A 363 -0.52 -10.20 5.15
CA GLU A 363 0.70 -10.07 5.95
C GLU A 363 1.96 -10.41 5.14
N HIS A 364 3.08 -9.78 5.52
CA HIS A 364 4.37 -9.96 4.83
C HIS A 364 4.30 -9.57 3.34
N LEU A 365 3.89 -8.34 3.07
CA LEU A 365 3.65 -7.86 1.71
C LEU A 365 4.60 -6.72 1.32
N GLY A 366 5.16 -6.80 0.11
CA GLY A 366 6.05 -5.77 -0.43
C GLY A 366 5.33 -4.62 -1.13
N GLY A 367 4.11 -4.85 -1.62
CA GLY A 367 3.20 -3.84 -2.17
C GLY A 367 2.13 -3.43 -1.18
N SER A 368 0.96 -3.03 -1.69
CA SER A 368 -0.23 -2.80 -0.88
C SER A 368 -0.95 -4.12 -0.54
N GLY A 369 -1.80 -4.12 0.48
CA GLY A 369 -2.53 -5.32 0.88
C GLY A 369 -3.67 -5.66 -0.08
N LEU A 370 -4.71 -4.86 -0.11
CA LEU A 370 -5.91 -5.06 -0.94
C LEU A 370 -6.26 -3.75 -1.65
N ASP A 371 -6.56 -3.83 -2.95
CA ASP A 371 -6.89 -2.67 -3.77
C ASP A 371 -8.16 -2.87 -4.61
N TYR A 372 -9.21 -2.12 -4.29
CA TYR A 372 -10.38 -1.96 -5.15
C TYR A 372 -10.16 -0.79 -6.12
N VAL A 373 -9.55 -1.08 -7.27
CA VAL A 373 -8.93 -0.09 -8.17
C VAL A 373 -9.93 0.82 -8.86
N ILE A 374 -10.95 0.25 -9.53
CA ILE A 374 -11.93 0.99 -10.34
C ILE A 374 -13.20 0.17 -10.52
N GLY A 375 -14.36 0.83 -10.49
CA GLY A 375 -15.65 0.22 -10.84
C GLY A 375 -16.10 -0.91 -9.90
N CYS A 376 -15.64 -0.91 -8.66
CA CYS A 376 -16.02 -1.91 -7.67
C CYS A 376 -17.24 -1.45 -6.87
N GLN A 377 -18.20 -2.33 -6.65
CA GLN A 377 -19.47 -1.99 -6.00
C GLN A 377 -19.87 -3.00 -4.92
N GLY A 378 -20.17 -2.53 -3.70
CA GLY A 378 -20.77 -3.31 -2.62
C GLY A 378 -19.86 -4.37 -1.98
N GLY A 379 -18.54 -4.32 -2.17
CA GLY A 379 -17.60 -5.24 -1.53
C GLY A 379 -17.42 -4.97 -0.04
N THR A 380 -17.17 -6.04 0.73
CA THR A 380 -16.96 -5.96 2.19
C THR A 380 -15.61 -6.56 2.60
N VAL A 381 -14.95 -5.90 3.54
CA VAL A 381 -13.74 -6.40 4.21
C VAL A 381 -14.03 -6.38 5.71
N THR A 382 -14.18 -7.56 6.30
CA THR A 382 -14.62 -7.69 7.68
C THR A 382 -13.73 -8.64 8.46
N HIS A 383 -13.56 -8.37 9.77
CA HIS A 383 -12.82 -9.23 10.71
C HIS A 383 -11.42 -9.63 10.21
N SER A 384 -10.80 -8.77 9.38
CA SER A 384 -9.55 -9.07 8.68
C SER A 384 -8.38 -8.31 9.30
N THR A 385 -7.17 -8.84 9.13
CA THR A 385 -5.93 -8.26 9.66
C THR A 385 -5.01 -7.86 8.51
N PHE A 386 -4.47 -6.64 8.60
CA PHE A 386 -3.46 -6.08 7.71
C PHE A 386 -2.20 -5.80 8.53
N LYS A 387 -1.14 -6.56 8.32
CA LYS A 387 0.06 -6.48 9.16
C LYS A 387 1.34 -6.71 8.38
N ASP A 388 2.39 -5.95 8.70
CA ASP A 388 3.70 -6.04 8.02
C ASP A 388 3.56 -5.87 6.50
N ILE A 389 3.11 -4.69 6.11
CA ILE A 389 2.88 -4.29 4.72
C ILE A 389 3.78 -3.11 4.38
N ALA A 390 4.53 -3.22 3.30
CA ALA A 390 5.49 -2.20 2.89
C ALA A 390 4.83 -0.88 2.49
N MET A 391 3.63 -0.96 1.90
CA MET A 391 2.86 0.19 1.42
C MET A 391 1.50 0.32 2.13
N ASN A 392 0.43 0.71 1.41
CA ASN A 392 -0.90 0.87 2.00
C ASN A 392 -1.51 -0.46 2.43
N GLY A 393 -2.24 -0.46 3.56
CA GLY A 393 -2.99 -1.65 3.97
C GLY A 393 -4.16 -1.93 3.02
N PHE A 394 -5.08 -0.98 2.91
CA PHE A 394 -6.26 -1.05 2.04
C PHE A 394 -6.32 0.18 1.14
N VAL A 395 -6.61 -0.02 -0.14
CA VAL A 395 -6.75 1.04 -1.14
C VAL A 395 -8.10 0.90 -1.86
N CYS A 396 -8.76 2.02 -2.13
CA CYS A 396 -10.02 2.02 -2.86
C CYS A 396 -10.19 3.26 -3.74
N GLY A 397 -10.69 3.06 -4.94
CA GLY A 397 -11.05 4.11 -5.86
C GLY A 397 -9.93 4.61 -6.77
N SER A 398 -10.28 5.46 -7.71
CA SER A 398 -9.35 6.11 -8.62
C SER A 398 -8.63 7.26 -7.92
N PHE A 399 -7.39 7.53 -8.34
CA PHE A 399 -6.59 8.67 -7.90
C PHE A 399 -6.25 9.60 -9.06
N SER A 400 -5.87 9.04 -10.18
CA SER A 400 -5.68 9.70 -11.46
C SER A 400 -5.86 8.65 -12.55
N PRO A 401 -7.02 8.58 -13.21
CA PRO A 401 -7.21 7.70 -14.34
C PRO A 401 -6.17 7.97 -15.43
N GLU A 402 -5.86 6.96 -16.22
CA GLU A 402 -4.88 7.06 -17.29
C GLU A 402 -5.18 8.26 -18.21
N GLY A 403 -4.17 9.10 -18.43
CA GLY A 403 -4.30 10.29 -19.25
C GLY A 403 -4.93 11.52 -18.57
N LEU A 404 -5.48 11.39 -17.35
CA LEU A 404 -6.00 12.50 -16.58
C LEU A 404 -4.95 13.01 -15.58
N GLU A 405 -4.73 14.30 -15.57
CA GLU A 405 -3.83 14.93 -14.61
C GLU A 405 -4.50 15.00 -13.21
N THR A 406 -3.72 14.73 -12.16
CA THR A 406 -4.23 14.45 -10.82
C THR A 406 -4.98 15.60 -10.14
N HIS A 407 -4.73 16.87 -10.54
CA HIS A 407 -5.42 18.03 -9.97
C HIS A 407 -6.70 18.39 -10.73
N LEU A 408 -7.01 17.70 -11.83
CA LEU A 408 -8.29 17.90 -12.53
C LEU A 408 -9.41 17.17 -11.78
N PRO A 409 -10.62 17.77 -11.73
CA PRO A 409 -11.77 17.14 -11.11
C PRO A 409 -12.10 15.81 -11.81
N TYR A 410 -12.26 14.75 -11.04
CA TYR A 410 -12.70 13.46 -11.55
C TYR A 410 -14.20 13.27 -11.33
N ALA A 411 -14.95 13.42 -12.40
CA ALA A 411 -16.39 13.19 -12.43
C ALA A 411 -16.73 12.39 -13.70
N PRO A 412 -16.55 11.06 -13.69
CA PRO A 412 -16.76 10.24 -14.86
C PRO A 412 -18.23 10.27 -15.30
N THR A 413 -18.47 10.28 -16.62
CA THR A 413 -19.81 10.21 -17.19
C THR A 413 -20.44 8.84 -17.01
N ASP A 414 -19.63 7.79 -17.01
CA ASP A 414 -20.05 6.43 -16.65
C ASP A 414 -19.77 6.17 -15.17
N PHE A 415 -20.79 6.31 -14.33
CA PHE A 415 -20.65 6.12 -12.88
C PHE A 415 -20.30 4.68 -12.49
N ARG A 416 -20.35 3.73 -13.43
CA ARG A 416 -19.86 2.36 -13.21
C ARG A 416 -18.35 2.27 -13.03
N GLU A 417 -17.60 3.33 -13.37
CA GLU A 417 -16.16 3.44 -13.10
C GLU A 417 -15.86 3.77 -11.64
N VAL A 418 -16.82 4.32 -10.90
CA VAL A 418 -16.62 4.73 -9.51
C VAL A 418 -16.74 3.54 -8.57
N CYS A 419 -15.79 3.42 -7.64
CA CYS A 419 -15.92 2.48 -6.51
C CYS A 419 -16.99 3.00 -5.55
N THR A 420 -18.04 2.18 -5.30
CA THR A 420 -19.19 2.59 -4.51
C THR A 420 -19.62 1.57 -3.48
N LYS A 421 -20.07 2.05 -2.31
CA LYS A 421 -20.66 1.22 -1.25
C LYS A 421 -19.74 0.10 -0.79
N GLN A 422 -18.42 0.36 -0.75
CA GLN A 422 -17.48 -0.55 -0.11
C GLN A 422 -17.60 -0.42 1.41
N GLU A 423 -17.33 -1.50 2.12
CA GLU A 423 -17.30 -1.53 3.57
C GLU A 423 -15.96 -2.10 4.06
N VAL A 424 -15.34 -1.42 5.03
CA VAL A 424 -14.17 -1.91 5.77
C VAL A 424 -14.50 -1.80 7.24
N SER A 425 -14.77 -2.94 7.89
CA SER A 425 -15.23 -2.92 9.27
C SER A 425 -14.65 -4.05 10.13
N ASN A 426 -14.46 -3.75 11.42
CA ASN A 426 -13.91 -4.69 12.40
C ASN A 426 -12.56 -5.30 11.97
N CYS A 427 -11.72 -4.51 11.31
CA CYS A 427 -10.40 -4.91 10.83
C CYS A 427 -9.29 -4.28 11.68
N GLU A 428 -8.15 -4.99 11.79
CA GLU A 428 -6.93 -4.49 12.41
C GLU A 428 -5.90 -4.12 11.34
N PHE A 429 -5.32 -2.92 11.46
CA PHE A 429 -4.21 -2.46 10.64
C PHE A 429 -3.03 -2.13 11.55
N SER A 430 -1.92 -2.85 11.41
CA SER A 430 -0.74 -2.66 12.24
C SER A 430 0.56 -2.87 11.47
N ASN A 431 1.57 -2.05 11.75
CA ASN A 431 2.86 -2.11 11.06
C ASN A 431 2.70 -2.10 9.53
N VAL A 432 1.84 -1.21 9.02
CA VAL A 432 1.69 -0.95 7.59
C VAL A 432 2.47 0.30 7.20
N SER A 433 2.74 0.50 5.91
CA SER A 433 3.63 1.54 5.39
C SER A 433 5.06 1.46 5.95
N ASN A 434 5.56 0.26 6.18
CA ASN A 434 6.83 0.06 6.87
C ASN A 434 8.09 0.12 5.96
N GLU A 435 7.92 0.37 4.64
CA GLU A 435 9.01 0.68 3.70
C GLU A 435 8.77 2.00 2.96
N ASP A 436 7.59 2.20 2.37
CA ASP A 436 7.18 3.51 1.85
C ASP A 436 6.45 4.26 2.97
N TRP A 437 7.20 5.06 3.70
CA TRP A 437 6.69 5.74 4.89
C TRP A 437 5.60 6.77 4.61
N GLY A 438 5.45 7.22 3.36
CA GLY A 438 4.37 8.12 2.94
C GLY A 438 3.04 7.42 2.64
N CYS A 439 2.96 6.10 2.79
CA CYS A 439 1.73 5.33 2.68
C CYS A 439 0.90 5.36 3.96
N VAL A 440 -0.35 4.88 3.88
CA VAL A 440 -1.35 4.98 4.95
C VAL A 440 -2.01 3.63 5.24
N ALA A 441 -2.69 3.49 6.36
CA ALA A 441 -3.39 2.22 6.64
C ALA A 441 -4.59 2.02 5.70
N ILE A 442 -5.44 3.03 5.54
CA ILE A 442 -6.59 3.02 4.64
C ILE A 442 -6.53 4.24 3.73
N CYS A 443 -6.46 4.01 2.42
CA CYS A 443 -6.43 5.04 1.39
C CYS A 443 -7.65 4.93 0.48
N ALA A 444 -8.59 5.85 0.60
CA ALA A 444 -9.77 5.92 -0.26
C ALA A 444 -9.70 7.19 -1.10
N GLY A 445 -9.54 7.05 -2.42
CA GLY A 445 -9.45 8.16 -3.36
C GLY A 445 -10.81 8.69 -3.80
N TYR A 446 -11.07 8.71 -5.09
CA TYR A 446 -12.37 9.08 -5.64
C TYR A 446 -13.39 7.95 -5.46
N VAL A 447 -14.09 7.97 -4.32
CA VAL A 447 -15.08 6.95 -3.91
C VAL A 447 -16.42 7.56 -3.55
N SER A 448 -17.48 6.78 -3.58
CA SER A 448 -18.82 7.23 -3.19
C SER A 448 -19.51 6.20 -2.28
N GLY A 449 -19.92 6.64 -1.08
CA GLY A 449 -20.63 5.80 -0.12
C GLY A 449 -19.76 4.69 0.49
N ILE A 450 -18.44 4.91 0.63
CA ILE A 450 -17.60 3.97 1.40
C ILE A 450 -17.93 4.09 2.89
N ASN A 451 -17.96 2.95 3.58
CA ASN A 451 -18.13 2.85 5.02
C ASN A 451 -16.86 2.27 5.66
N ILE A 452 -16.18 3.06 6.48
CA ILE A 452 -14.97 2.68 7.23
C ILE A 452 -15.32 2.76 8.72
N GLU A 453 -15.61 1.63 9.35
CA GLU A 453 -16.13 1.65 10.72
C GLU A 453 -15.56 0.56 11.63
N HIS A 454 -15.44 0.89 12.90
CA HIS A 454 -15.00 -0.05 13.94
C HIS A 454 -13.64 -0.73 13.66
N ASN A 455 -12.73 -0.06 12.94
CA ASN A 455 -11.38 -0.57 12.72
C ASN A 455 -10.44 -0.11 13.84
N THR A 456 -9.43 -0.92 14.14
CA THR A 456 -8.31 -0.56 15.00
C THR A 456 -7.06 -0.37 14.14
N ILE A 457 -6.48 0.83 14.17
CA ILE A 457 -5.36 1.24 13.32
C ILE A 457 -4.22 1.72 14.23
N HIS A 458 -3.05 1.10 14.13
CA HIS A 458 -1.91 1.49 14.94
C HIS A 458 -0.57 1.10 14.32
N ASP A 459 0.51 1.68 14.84
CA ASP A 459 1.87 1.44 14.36
C ASP A 459 2.00 1.73 12.85
N VAL A 460 1.59 2.94 12.45
CA VAL A 460 1.59 3.39 11.06
C VAL A 460 2.62 4.49 10.86
N SER A 461 3.37 4.44 9.76
CA SER A 461 4.44 5.40 9.48
C SER A 461 3.95 6.83 9.27
N TYR A 462 2.73 7.00 8.75
CA TYR A 462 2.14 8.29 8.38
C TYR A 462 0.71 8.46 8.93
N THR A 463 -0.25 8.67 8.06
CA THR A 463 -1.67 8.90 8.36
C THR A 463 -2.42 7.56 8.55
N GLY A 464 -3.38 7.53 9.48
CA GLY A 464 -4.23 6.34 9.68
C GLY A 464 -5.21 6.13 8.53
N ILE A 465 -6.11 7.10 8.30
CA ILE A 465 -7.11 7.07 7.22
C ILE A 465 -6.96 8.32 6.37
N SER A 466 -6.75 8.14 5.06
CA SER A 466 -6.80 9.20 4.04
C SER A 466 -8.04 9.01 3.19
N LEU A 467 -8.96 9.99 3.24
CA LEU A 467 -10.24 9.94 2.54
C LEU A 467 -10.38 11.11 1.56
N GLY A 468 -10.57 10.79 0.29
CA GLY A 468 -10.70 11.77 -0.78
C GLY A 468 -9.40 11.99 -1.54
N TRP A 469 -9.51 12.64 -2.69
CA TRP A 469 -8.43 12.95 -3.60
C TRP A 469 -8.71 14.24 -4.39
N GLY A 470 -7.64 14.84 -4.92
CA GLY A 470 -7.71 16.10 -5.64
C GLY A 470 -7.69 17.31 -4.70
N TRP A 471 -6.93 18.32 -5.05
CA TRP A 471 -6.68 19.53 -4.24
C TRP A 471 -7.55 20.68 -4.71
N ASN A 472 -8.85 20.43 -4.98
CA ASN A 472 -9.76 21.41 -5.51
C ASN A 472 -11.15 21.32 -4.85
N ARG A 473 -11.98 22.36 -5.04
CA ARG A 473 -13.33 22.48 -4.46
C ARG A 473 -14.44 22.08 -5.43
N ASP A 474 -14.06 21.62 -6.63
CA ASP A 474 -15.02 21.27 -7.66
C ASP A 474 -15.85 20.05 -7.23
N LEU A 475 -17.06 19.96 -7.74
CA LEU A 475 -17.87 18.76 -7.59
C LEU A 475 -17.25 17.61 -8.38
N VAL A 476 -17.06 16.52 -7.70
CA VAL A 476 -16.48 15.26 -8.21
C VAL A 476 -17.42 14.10 -7.88
N CYS A 477 -17.01 12.88 -8.17
CA CYS A 477 -17.85 11.71 -7.85
C CYS A 477 -17.89 11.36 -6.34
N MET A 478 -17.07 11.99 -5.49
CA MET A 478 -17.00 11.70 -4.05
C MET A 478 -18.23 12.25 -3.32
N LYS A 479 -18.90 11.38 -2.56
CA LYS A 479 -20.04 11.76 -1.72
C LYS A 479 -20.44 10.63 -0.77
N ASP A 480 -21.24 10.99 0.23
CA ASP A 480 -21.94 10.07 1.13
C ASP A 480 -21.01 9.03 1.80
N ASN A 481 -19.75 9.40 2.05
CA ASN A 481 -18.76 8.53 2.71
C ASN A 481 -18.92 8.59 4.23
N LYS A 482 -18.60 7.51 4.91
CA LYS A 482 -18.68 7.40 6.37
C LYS A 482 -17.38 6.89 6.96
N VAL A 483 -16.84 7.61 7.95
CA VAL A 483 -15.72 7.16 8.80
C VAL A 483 -16.21 7.18 10.25
N HIS A 484 -16.49 6.03 10.83
CA HIS A 484 -17.24 5.97 12.08
C HIS A 484 -16.61 5.00 13.09
N ALA A 485 -16.49 5.47 14.32
CA ALA A 485 -16.12 4.64 15.48
C ALA A 485 -14.81 3.84 15.29
N ASN A 486 -13.82 4.38 14.55
CA ASN A 486 -12.51 3.78 14.44
C ASN A 486 -11.62 4.20 15.62
N LEU A 487 -10.72 3.31 16.05
CA LEU A 487 -9.67 3.58 17.03
C LEU A 487 -8.34 3.71 16.32
N ILE A 488 -7.71 4.89 16.38
CA ILE A 488 -6.45 5.19 15.71
C ILE A 488 -5.44 5.69 16.75
N TYR A 489 -4.28 5.03 16.84
CA TYR A 489 -3.24 5.42 17.78
C TYR A 489 -1.84 5.01 17.28
N ASN A 490 -0.80 5.62 17.85
CA ASN A 490 0.60 5.36 17.52
C ASN A 490 0.87 5.45 15.99
N TYR A 491 0.35 6.52 15.37
CA TYR A 491 0.58 6.86 13.96
C TYR A 491 1.66 7.94 13.84
N ALA A 492 2.04 8.31 12.61
CA ALA A 492 3.14 9.23 12.31
C ALA A 492 4.48 8.79 12.90
N GLN A 493 4.81 7.50 12.76
CA GLN A 493 6.06 6.97 13.30
C GLN A 493 7.30 7.48 12.55
N HIS A 494 7.14 7.83 11.27
CA HIS A 494 8.24 8.23 10.40
C HIS A 494 8.00 9.54 9.65
N MET A 495 6.76 10.00 9.56
CA MET A 495 6.37 11.16 8.76
C MET A 495 5.75 12.27 9.61
N TYR A 496 5.57 13.43 8.99
CA TYR A 496 4.85 14.58 9.53
C TYR A 496 3.87 15.11 8.46
N ASP A 497 3.24 16.26 8.69
CA ASP A 497 2.16 16.78 7.84
C ASP A 497 1.03 15.76 7.69
N CYS A 498 0.54 15.28 8.83
CA CYS A 498 -0.31 14.11 8.92
C CYS A 498 -1.40 14.23 9.98
N ALA A 499 -2.34 13.30 9.93
CA ALA A 499 -3.37 13.15 10.96
C ALA A 499 -3.78 11.67 11.15
N GLY A 500 -4.50 11.39 12.23
CA GLY A 500 -5.19 10.10 12.33
C GLY A 500 -6.22 9.93 11.22
N ILE A 501 -6.99 11.00 10.94
CA ILE A 501 -7.94 11.07 9.81
C ILE A 501 -7.66 12.35 9.01
N TYR A 502 -7.40 12.18 7.72
CA TYR A 502 -7.06 13.21 6.75
C TYR A 502 -8.04 13.20 5.58
N THR A 503 -8.43 14.38 5.08
CA THR A 503 -9.36 14.48 3.94
C THR A 503 -8.87 15.45 2.86
N LEU A 504 -9.28 15.17 1.61
CA LEU A 504 -9.07 16.02 0.44
C LEU A 504 -10.34 16.16 -0.39
N GLY A 505 -10.47 17.31 -1.06
CA GLY A 505 -11.49 17.55 -2.08
C GLY A 505 -12.93 17.68 -1.56
N ASN A 506 -13.85 17.84 -2.50
CA ASN A 506 -15.26 18.09 -2.20
C ASN A 506 -16.05 16.78 -2.06
N GLN A 507 -16.67 16.56 -0.89
CA GLN A 507 -17.31 15.30 -0.52
C GLN A 507 -18.69 15.53 0.15
N PRO A 508 -19.70 15.99 -0.57
CA PRO A 508 -21.01 16.26 0.02
C PRO A 508 -21.61 15.01 0.67
N GLY A 509 -22.20 15.20 1.85
CA GLY A 509 -22.82 14.12 2.64
C GLY A 509 -21.84 13.19 3.37
N THR A 510 -20.52 13.46 3.29
CA THR A 510 -19.52 12.68 4.04
C THR A 510 -19.56 13.04 5.53
N VAL A 511 -19.54 12.00 6.38
CA VAL A 511 -19.60 12.12 7.85
C VAL A 511 -18.42 11.38 8.48
N ILE A 512 -17.68 12.08 9.35
CA ILE A 512 -16.59 11.53 10.16
C ILE A 512 -17.00 11.68 11.63
N SER A 513 -17.34 10.56 12.30
CA SER A 513 -17.97 10.63 13.61
C SER A 513 -17.55 9.51 14.57
N GLU A 514 -17.58 9.82 15.85
CA GLU A 514 -17.35 8.89 16.97
C GLU A 514 -16.00 8.15 16.90
N ASN A 515 -15.05 8.66 16.12
CA ASN A 515 -13.71 8.08 16.08
C ASN A 515 -12.90 8.49 17.33
N VAL A 516 -12.00 7.62 17.74
CA VAL A 516 -11.00 7.88 18.78
C VAL A 516 -9.63 7.97 18.16
N VAL A 517 -9.01 9.15 18.23
CA VAL A 517 -7.66 9.39 17.68
C VAL A 517 -6.74 9.88 18.79
N ARG A 518 -5.63 9.18 19.04
CA ARG A 518 -4.72 9.46 20.15
C ARG A 518 -3.28 8.99 19.89
N ASP A 519 -2.39 9.23 20.81
CA ASP A 519 -1.02 8.68 20.90
C ASP A 519 -0.23 8.75 19.58
N ILE A 520 0.18 9.95 19.22
CA ILE A 520 1.00 10.19 18.04
C ILE A 520 2.49 9.97 18.34
N ALA A 521 3.25 9.38 17.43
CA ALA A 521 4.66 9.01 17.63
C ALA A 521 5.62 10.20 17.63
N LYS A 522 5.47 11.18 16.73
CA LYS A 522 6.29 12.42 16.64
C LYS A 522 7.79 12.18 16.44
N PRO A 523 8.25 11.66 15.31
CA PRO A 523 9.67 11.46 15.06
C PRO A 523 10.41 12.81 15.07
N SER A 524 11.57 12.88 15.72
CA SER A 524 12.32 14.12 15.88
C SER A 524 13.13 14.51 14.65
N TYR A 525 13.43 13.56 13.78
CA TYR A 525 14.28 13.75 12.60
C TYR A 525 13.56 14.38 11.40
N VAL A 526 12.23 14.45 11.40
CA VAL A 526 11.45 15.07 10.31
C VAL A 526 11.67 16.59 10.26
N HIS A 527 11.32 17.21 9.15
CA HIS A 527 11.49 18.65 8.96
C HIS A 527 10.71 19.48 9.99
N ASP A 528 9.45 19.15 10.23
CA ASP A 528 8.64 19.82 11.25
C ASP A 528 7.95 18.79 12.16
N PRO A 529 8.60 18.41 13.28
CA PRO A 529 8.05 17.42 14.20
C PRO A 529 6.82 17.90 14.98
N ASN A 530 6.37 19.13 14.79
CA ASN A 530 5.16 19.68 15.39
C ASN A 530 3.98 19.79 14.40
N HIS A 531 4.21 19.58 13.12
CA HIS A 531 3.17 19.65 12.09
C HIS A 531 2.46 18.31 11.92
N TRP A 532 1.63 17.97 12.90
CA TRP A 532 0.80 16.78 12.96
C TRP A 532 -0.52 17.10 13.68
N PHE A 533 -1.58 16.36 13.36
CA PHE A 533 -2.93 16.66 13.83
C PHE A 533 -3.68 15.37 14.16
N TYR A 534 -4.75 15.46 14.95
CA TYR A 534 -5.67 14.35 15.14
C TYR A 534 -6.66 14.24 13.98
N LEU A 535 -7.21 15.39 13.56
CA LEU A 535 -8.11 15.50 12.41
C LEU A 535 -7.58 16.62 11.50
N TYR A 536 -7.56 16.36 10.20
CA TYR A 536 -7.02 17.29 9.22
C TYR A 536 -7.90 17.32 7.97
N THR A 537 -8.60 18.42 7.75
CA THR A 537 -9.25 18.70 6.46
C THR A 537 -8.34 19.59 5.65
N ASP A 538 -7.78 19.02 4.58
CA ASP A 538 -6.81 19.69 3.74
C ASP A 538 -7.46 20.25 2.48
N GLU A 539 -6.64 20.68 1.54
CA GLU A 539 -7.01 21.45 0.37
C GLU A 539 -8.23 20.91 -0.38
N GLY A 540 -9.17 21.83 -0.61
CA GLY A 540 -10.42 21.54 -1.32
C GLY A 540 -11.46 20.80 -0.48
N SER A 541 -11.13 20.27 0.71
CA SER A 541 -12.11 19.62 1.60
C SER A 541 -13.33 20.49 1.79
N SER A 542 -14.49 20.01 1.34
CA SER A 542 -15.76 20.77 1.32
C SER A 542 -16.94 19.84 1.62
N ASN A 543 -17.97 20.39 2.26
CA ASN A 543 -19.24 19.72 2.53
C ASN A 543 -19.08 18.43 3.35
N ILE A 544 -18.12 18.39 4.28
CA ILE A 544 -17.83 17.27 5.18
C ILE A 544 -18.30 17.64 6.59
N THR A 545 -18.94 16.70 7.28
CA THR A 545 -19.30 16.84 8.69
C THR A 545 -18.33 16.03 9.56
N LEU A 546 -17.66 16.68 10.51
CA LEU A 546 -16.84 16.05 11.55
C LEU A 546 -17.53 16.29 12.89
N GLN A 547 -18.01 15.23 13.54
CA GLN A 547 -18.76 15.36 14.78
C GLN A 547 -18.44 14.25 15.78
N ASP A 548 -18.46 14.60 17.06
CA ASP A 548 -18.33 13.64 18.17
C ASP A 548 -17.06 12.79 18.14
N ASN A 549 -15.97 13.28 17.52
CA ASN A 549 -14.70 12.55 17.50
C ASN A 549 -13.90 12.86 18.79
N TRP A 550 -13.52 11.83 19.53
CA TRP A 550 -12.72 11.99 20.73
C TRP A 550 -11.22 12.07 20.42
N THR A 551 -10.57 13.12 20.92
CA THR A 551 -9.12 13.33 20.83
C THR A 551 -8.61 13.94 22.14
N PRO A 552 -7.33 13.72 22.54
CA PRO A 552 -6.78 14.27 23.80
C PRO A 552 -6.73 15.82 23.85
N SER A 553 -6.74 16.48 22.69
CA SER A 553 -6.78 17.93 22.55
C SER A 553 -7.37 18.32 21.20
N GLU A 554 -7.70 19.59 21.02
CA GLU A 554 -8.24 20.13 19.75
C GLU A 554 -7.14 20.50 18.75
N LYS A 555 -6.06 19.72 18.67
CA LYS A 555 -5.03 19.93 17.66
C LYS A 555 -5.53 19.43 16.30
N PHE A 556 -6.27 20.28 15.61
CA PHE A 556 -6.86 20.05 14.30
C PHE A 556 -6.29 21.03 13.27
N LEU A 557 -6.29 20.64 11.99
CA LEU A 557 -5.96 21.55 10.90
C LEU A 557 -7.11 21.66 9.90
N LYS A 558 -7.38 22.89 9.46
CA LYS A 558 -8.33 23.26 8.42
C LYS A 558 -7.57 24.06 7.37
N ASN A 559 -6.93 23.37 6.43
CA ASN A 559 -6.04 24.00 5.47
C ASN A 559 -6.71 24.17 4.11
N ALA A 560 -6.79 25.41 3.61
CA ALA A 560 -7.32 25.75 2.29
C ALA A 560 -8.64 25.05 1.93
N ASN A 561 -9.52 24.91 2.92
CA ASN A 561 -10.80 24.23 2.77
C ASN A 561 -11.74 25.00 1.82
N GLY A 562 -12.68 24.28 1.24
CA GLY A 562 -13.86 24.82 0.59
C GLY A 562 -15.02 25.07 1.56
N PRO A 563 -16.20 25.42 1.04
CA PRO A 563 -17.37 25.72 1.85
C PRO A 563 -18.05 24.45 2.42
N GLY A 564 -18.95 24.67 3.37
CA GLY A 564 -19.91 23.65 3.84
C GLY A 564 -19.36 22.61 4.80
N ASN A 565 -18.11 22.74 5.28
CA ASN A 565 -17.61 21.87 6.33
C ASN A 565 -18.22 22.21 7.69
N VAL A 566 -18.69 21.20 8.41
CA VAL A 566 -19.28 21.30 9.75
C VAL A 566 -18.35 20.62 10.74
N TRP A 567 -18.03 21.31 11.84
CA TRP A 567 -17.20 20.79 12.93
C TRP A 567 -17.97 20.95 14.23
N GLU A 568 -18.47 19.85 14.77
CA GLU A 568 -19.29 19.84 15.97
C GLU A 568 -18.73 18.88 17.01
N ASN A 569 -18.58 19.31 18.25
CA ASN A 569 -18.26 18.47 19.41
C ASN A 569 -17.08 17.50 19.16
N ASN A 570 -15.93 18.01 18.66
CA ASN A 570 -14.71 17.22 18.51
C ASN A 570 -13.69 17.62 19.58
N GLY A 571 -13.01 16.67 20.19
CA GLY A 571 -11.98 16.96 21.20
C GLY A 571 -12.17 16.21 22.51
N PRO A 572 -11.50 16.64 23.61
CA PRO A 572 -11.51 15.93 24.89
C PRO A 572 -12.84 15.98 25.62
N GLN A 573 -13.73 16.93 25.27
CA GLN A 573 -15.06 17.10 25.86
C GLN A 573 -16.10 16.09 25.37
N VAL A 574 -15.78 15.33 24.33
CA VAL A 574 -16.68 14.31 23.76
C VAL A 574 -16.96 13.21 24.78
N ASN A 575 -18.16 12.68 24.76
CA ASN A 575 -18.62 11.64 25.70
C ASN A 575 -17.63 10.45 25.75
N GLU A 576 -17.18 10.11 26.95
CA GLU A 576 -16.23 9.02 27.16
C GLU A 576 -16.73 7.64 26.69
N GLN A 577 -18.03 7.45 26.59
CA GLN A 577 -18.59 6.19 26.09
C GLN A 577 -18.14 5.89 24.65
N ILE A 578 -17.83 6.92 23.85
CA ILE A 578 -17.27 6.79 22.51
C ILE A 578 -15.91 6.07 22.54
N LYS A 579 -15.08 6.32 23.56
CA LYS A 579 -13.80 5.63 23.74
C LYS A 579 -13.95 4.11 23.88
N ASN A 580 -15.04 3.66 24.46
CA ASN A 580 -15.31 2.23 24.68
C ASN A 580 -15.95 1.56 23.46
N ASN A 581 -16.56 2.35 22.59
CA ASN A 581 -17.27 1.87 21.41
C ASN A 581 -16.39 1.87 20.14
N ALA A 582 -15.32 2.66 20.11
CA ALA A 582 -14.44 2.77 18.95
C ALA A 582 -13.49 1.57 18.86
N GLY A 583 -13.15 1.20 17.63
CA GLY A 583 -12.32 0.04 17.32
C GLY A 583 -13.13 -1.23 17.11
N ILE A 584 -12.42 -2.35 17.00
CA ILE A 584 -13.00 -3.66 16.71
C ILE A 584 -14.03 -4.05 17.78
N ARG A 585 -15.21 -4.43 17.33
CA ARG A 585 -16.26 -4.99 18.19
C ARG A 585 -15.98 -6.47 18.49
N LYS A 586 -16.08 -6.84 19.75
CA LYS A 586 -15.94 -8.23 20.21
C LYS A 586 -17.19 -9.05 19.90
#